data_3b5945a78999f5ceb91807a2270f405b
#
_entry.id   3b5945a78999f5ceb91807a2270f405b
#
_cell.length_a   1.000
_cell.length_b   1.000
_cell.length_c   1.000
_cell.angle_alpha   90.00
_cell.angle_beta   90.00
_cell.angle_gamma   90.00
#
_symmetry.space_group_name_H-M   'P 1'
#
loop_
_entity.id
_entity.type
_entity.pdbx_description
1 polymer ?
#
loop_
_entity_poly.entity_id
_entity_poly.type
_entity_poly.pdbx_seq_one_letter_code
_entity_poly.pdbx_strand_id
1 'polypeptide(L)'
;MAKIDCKAIREEILQHVRDELEKIDYETELAPSLAIITIGDDDASKVYVRNKIKTANSIGIEVKHVQLDGDIEQKEAEKIIIEESIETDAIMLQLPIPKHLDEKILINLIPQCKDVDGLTDLNMGMLVNNHPYAIVPATAMGVYKIINYMLETGDLTGVDVTVVNRSQLIGKPLQALLTNHNATVTLCHSKTDNLQNHTCRSHVVVTGIGQPKYFDSYYFSDYQLIIDCGMNRDENGKLCGDVDVDEVQQEFKVHVTPTPGGTGILTTACLMLSVIHCYNLQH
;
A
#
# COMPACT_ATOMS: atom_id res chain seq x y z
N MET A 1 12.50 -21.22 9.21
CA MET A 1 12.53 -19.94 9.93
C MET A 1 11.13 -19.52 10.38
N ALA A 2 11.00 -18.53 11.28
CA ALA A 2 9.68 -18.08 11.73
C ALA A 2 8.98 -17.30 10.60
N LYS A 3 7.65 -17.45 10.50
CA LYS A 3 6.82 -16.62 9.62
C LYS A 3 6.84 -15.19 10.15
N ILE A 4 6.84 -14.22 9.25
CA ILE A 4 6.73 -12.79 9.59
C ILE A 4 5.36 -12.55 10.22
N ASP A 5 5.32 -12.00 11.43
CA ASP A 5 4.07 -11.71 12.13
C ASP A 5 3.47 -10.36 11.67
N CYS A 6 2.91 -10.36 10.47
CA CYS A 6 2.25 -9.18 9.95
C CYS A 6 1.02 -8.73 10.77
N LYS A 7 0.46 -9.62 11.62
CA LYS A 7 -0.65 -9.23 12.50
C LYS A 7 -0.15 -8.37 13.66
N ALA A 8 1.00 -8.71 14.23
CA ALA A 8 1.63 -7.89 15.27
C ALA A 8 1.97 -6.50 14.73
N ILE A 9 2.59 -6.42 13.53
CA ILE A 9 2.91 -5.14 12.88
C ILE A 9 1.64 -4.32 12.62
N ARG A 10 0.57 -4.98 12.15
CA ARG A 10 -0.72 -4.32 11.92
C ARG A 10 -1.30 -3.72 13.19
N GLU A 11 -1.27 -4.47 14.29
CA GLU A 11 -1.84 -4.01 15.57
C GLU A 11 -1.03 -2.86 16.15
N GLU A 12 0.29 -2.88 16.03
CA GLU A 12 1.16 -1.77 16.42
C GLU A 12 0.81 -0.49 15.64
N ILE A 13 0.61 -0.60 14.31
CA ILE A 13 0.19 0.52 13.48
C ILE A 13 -1.18 1.06 13.94
N LEU A 14 -2.17 0.18 14.15
CA LEU A 14 -3.49 0.60 14.57
C LEU A 14 -3.52 1.17 15.98
N GLN A 15 -2.66 0.69 16.88
CA GLN A 15 -2.53 1.27 18.20
C GLN A 15 -1.98 2.70 18.13
N HIS A 16 -0.95 2.91 17.32
CA HIS A 16 -0.45 4.27 17.08
C HIS A 16 -1.54 5.21 16.50
N VAL A 17 -2.35 4.72 15.57
CA VAL A 17 -3.50 5.50 15.05
C VAL A 17 -4.51 5.84 16.14
N ARG A 18 -4.84 4.89 17.03
CA ARG A 18 -5.75 5.17 18.17
C ARG A 18 -5.18 6.21 19.11
N ASP A 19 -3.88 6.12 19.42
CA ASP A 19 -3.21 7.09 20.30
C ASP A 19 -3.23 8.51 19.71
N GLU A 20 -3.09 8.63 18.38
CA GLU A 20 -3.23 9.93 17.70
C GLU A 20 -4.69 10.42 17.67
N LEU A 21 -5.66 9.53 17.44
CA LEU A 21 -7.08 9.88 17.49
C LEU A 21 -7.54 10.38 18.88
N GLU A 22 -7.04 9.77 19.96
CA GLU A 22 -7.31 10.21 21.32
C GLU A 22 -6.80 11.63 21.57
N LYS A 23 -5.67 12.01 21.00
CA LYS A 23 -5.15 13.39 21.09
C LYS A 23 -6.03 14.37 20.32
N ILE A 24 -6.44 14.01 19.09
CA ILE A 24 -7.30 14.83 18.25
C ILE A 24 -8.65 15.05 18.94
N ASP A 25 -9.30 14.00 19.45
CA ASP A 25 -10.59 14.09 20.15
C ASP A 25 -10.51 15.01 21.38
N TYR A 26 -9.43 14.89 22.17
CA TYR A 26 -9.19 15.75 23.32
C TYR A 26 -9.04 17.24 22.95
N GLU A 27 -8.42 17.54 21.81
CA GLU A 27 -8.12 18.91 21.37
C GLU A 27 -9.29 19.57 20.62
N THR A 28 -10.04 18.82 19.83
CA THR A 28 -10.98 19.38 18.85
C THR A 28 -12.43 18.93 19.02
N GLU A 29 -12.69 17.82 19.75
CA GLU A 29 -14.00 17.15 19.83
C GLU A 29 -14.53 16.71 18.44
N LEU A 30 -13.65 16.54 17.45
CA LEU A 30 -13.99 16.15 16.08
C LEU A 30 -13.22 14.89 15.66
N ALA A 31 -13.91 13.95 15.05
CA ALA A 31 -13.28 12.78 14.45
C ALA A 31 -12.78 13.08 13.02
N PRO A 32 -11.59 12.64 12.63
CA PRO A 32 -11.16 12.71 11.23
C PRO A 32 -12.12 11.97 10.30
N SER A 33 -12.37 12.56 9.13
CA SER A 33 -13.32 12.06 8.14
C SER A 33 -12.63 11.56 6.86
N LEU A 34 -13.13 10.43 6.32
CA LEU A 34 -12.62 9.78 5.11
C LEU A 34 -13.76 9.58 4.10
N ALA A 35 -13.69 10.19 2.92
CA ALA A 35 -14.52 9.81 1.79
C ALA A 35 -13.90 8.65 1.01
N ILE A 36 -14.65 7.59 0.80
CA ILE A 36 -14.30 6.49 -0.10
C ILE A 36 -15.23 6.56 -1.30
N ILE A 37 -14.69 6.90 -2.46
CA ILE A 37 -15.44 6.98 -3.71
C ILE A 37 -15.23 5.69 -4.50
N THR A 38 -16.32 5.04 -4.88
CA THR A 38 -16.32 3.85 -5.74
C THR A 38 -17.15 4.14 -6.99
N ILE A 39 -16.68 3.70 -8.16
CA ILE A 39 -17.39 3.87 -9.44
C ILE A 39 -17.62 2.50 -10.07
N GLY A 40 -18.89 2.18 -10.32
CA GLY A 40 -19.28 0.87 -10.82
C GLY A 40 -19.42 -0.19 -9.73
N ASP A 41 -19.51 -1.45 -10.13
CA ASP A 41 -19.94 -2.57 -9.28
C ASP A 41 -18.95 -3.76 -9.35
N ASP A 42 -17.66 -3.49 -9.06
CA ASP A 42 -16.62 -4.54 -9.01
C ASP A 42 -16.66 -5.30 -7.68
N ASP A 43 -16.90 -6.61 -7.74
CA ASP A 43 -17.05 -7.46 -6.54
C ASP A 43 -15.76 -7.56 -5.71
N ALA A 44 -14.60 -7.51 -6.34
CA ALA A 44 -13.33 -7.53 -5.61
C ALA A 44 -13.15 -6.22 -4.81
N SER A 45 -13.44 -5.09 -5.42
CA SER A 45 -13.41 -3.77 -4.77
C SER A 45 -14.35 -3.69 -3.58
N LYS A 46 -15.57 -4.26 -3.67
CA LYS A 46 -16.55 -4.29 -2.56
C LYS A 46 -15.98 -4.91 -1.29
N VAL A 47 -15.23 -6.01 -1.41
CA VAL A 47 -14.61 -6.67 -0.26
C VAL A 47 -13.55 -5.79 0.39
N TYR A 48 -12.70 -5.15 -0.42
CA TYR A 48 -11.66 -4.25 0.09
C TYR A 48 -12.26 -3.01 0.74
N VAL A 49 -13.23 -2.37 0.11
CA VAL A 49 -13.92 -1.17 0.64
C VAL A 49 -14.61 -1.51 1.97
N ARG A 50 -15.34 -2.63 2.05
CA ARG A 50 -15.97 -3.08 3.30
C ARG A 50 -14.96 -3.25 4.43
N ASN A 51 -13.79 -3.84 4.15
CA ASN A 51 -12.74 -4.02 5.15
C ASN A 51 -12.13 -2.68 5.59
N LYS A 52 -11.92 -1.74 4.66
CA LYS A 52 -11.45 -0.38 4.96
C LYS A 52 -12.43 0.34 5.87
N ILE A 53 -13.72 0.37 5.51
CA ILE A 53 -14.79 0.99 6.31
C ILE A 53 -14.87 0.36 7.71
N LYS A 54 -14.87 -0.99 7.78
CA LYS A 54 -14.91 -1.68 9.06
C LYS A 54 -13.72 -1.33 9.95
N THR A 55 -12.52 -1.24 9.39
CA THR A 55 -11.31 -0.89 10.14
C THR A 55 -11.38 0.56 10.61
N ALA A 56 -11.70 1.51 9.74
CA ALA A 56 -11.84 2.92 10.06
C ALA A 56 -12.84 3.15 11.20
N ASN A 57 -14.06 2.62 11.06
CA ASN A 57 -15.11 2.74 12.09
C ASN A 57 -14.71 2.10 13.43
N SER A 58 -13.92 0.99 13.40
CA SER A 58 -13.48 0.31 14.63
C SER A 58 -12.46 1.08 15.46
N ILE A 59 -11.89 2.15 14.89
CA ILE A 59 -10.89 3.00 15.55
C ILE A 59 -11.34 4.45 15.69
N GLY A 60 -12.54 4.81 15.28
CA GLY A 60 -13.11 6.15 15.48
C GLY A 60 -12.94 7.12 14.31
N ILE A 61 -12.54 6.66 13.12
CA ILE A 61 -12.53 7.49 11.90
C ILE A 61 -13.93 7.46 11.27
N GLU A 62 -14.51 8.63 10.97
CA GLU A 62 -15.77 8.73 10.25
C GLU A 62 -15.60 8.43 8.76
N VAL A 63 -16.46 7.56 8.21
CA VAL A 63 -16.36 7.16 6.79
C VAL A 63 -17.63 7.51 6.04
N LYS A 64 -17.48 8.30 4.99
CA LYS A 64 -18.50 8.57 3.98
C LYS A 64 -18.21 7.69 2.75
N HIS A 65 -19.04 6.69 2.48
CA HIS A 65 -18.93 5.88 1.27
C HIS A 65 -19.83 6.45 0.18
N VAL A 66 -19.21 6.90 -0.92
CA VAL A 66 -19.89 7.46 -2.09
C VAL A 66 -19.83 6.43 -3.22
N GLN A 67 -20.96 5.79 -3.50
CA GLN A 67 -21.09 4.81 -4.59
C GLN A 67 -21.65 5.52 -5.82
N LEU A 68 -20.89 5.52 -6.93
CA LEU A 68 -21.28 6.10 -8.20
C LEU A 68 -21.60 5.01 -9.21
N ASP A 69 -22.51 5.32 -10.15
CA ASP A 69 -22.88 4.41 -11.22
C ASP A 69 -21.71 4.16 -12.18
N GLY A 70 -21.64 2.94 -12.73
CA GLY A 70 -20.54 2.55 -13.61
C GLY A 70 -20.53 3.24 -14.98
N ASP A 71 -21.62 3.90 -15.37
CA ASP A 71 -21.79 4.68 -16.59
C ASP A 71 -21.79 6.20 -16.37
N ILE A 72 -21.41 6.65 -15.15
CA ILE A 72 -21.29 8.08 -14.84
C ILE A 72 -20.38 8.81 -15.82
N GLU A 73 -20.77 10.02 -16.20
CA GLU A 73 -19.97 10.88 -17.06
C GLU A 73 -18.72 11.42 -16.35
N GLN A 74 -17.61 11.60 -17.09
CA GLN A 74 -16.35 12.10 -16.54
C GLN A 74 -16.52 13.39 -15.72
N LYS A 75 -17.24 14.39 -16.28
CA LYS A 75 -17.46 15.69 -15.63
C LYS A 75 -18.27 15.61 -14.35
N GLU A 76 -19.18 14.67 -14.26
CA GLU A 76 -19.97 14.45 -13.05
C GLU A 76 -19.11 13.79 -11.96
N ALA A 77 -18.30 12.80 -12.30
CA ALA A 77 -17.33 12.21 -11.39
C ALA A 77 -16.33 13.25 -10.87
N GLU A 78 -15.80 14.12 -11.76
CA GLU A 78 -14.91 15.23 -11.37
C GLU A 78 -15.57 16.16 -10.36
N LYS A 79 -16.83 16.55 -10.60
CA LYS A 79 -17.58 17.43 -9.71
C LYS A 79 -17.75 16.81 -8.33
N ILE A 80 -18.13 15.52 -8.26
CA ILE A 80 -18.32 14.82 -6.99
C ILE A 80 -17.00 14.72 -6.19
N ILE A 81 -15.86 14.41 -6.86
CA ILE A 81 -14.55 14.39 -6.19
C ILE A 81 -14.21 15.76 -5.59
N ILE A 82 -14.50 16.85 -6.31
CA ILE A 82 -14.25 18.21 -5.81
C ILE A 82 -15.16 18.52 -4.62
N GLU A 83 -16.45 18.17 -4.67
CA GLU A 83 -17.41 18.38 -3.60
C GLU A 83 -17.00 17.61 -2.34
N GLU A 84 -16.67 16.32 -2.47
CA GLU A 84 -16.20 15.51 -1.34
C GLU A 84 -14.87 16.03 -0.75
N SER A 85 -14.01 16.62 -1.60
CA SER A 85 -12.77 17.24 -1.15
C SER A 85 -12.99 18.46 -0.23
N ILE A 86 -14.14 19.11 -0.30
CA ILE A 86 -14.49 20.23 0.58
C ILE A 86 -15.03 19.72 1.92
N GLU A 87 -15.80 18.62 1.88
CA GLU A 87 -16.56 18.13 3.04
C GLU A 87 -15.78 17.21 3.97
N THR A 88 -14.68 16.57 3.50
CA THR A 88 -13.94 15.55 4.26
C THR A 88 -12.44 15.87 4.37
N ASP A 89 -11.79 15.32 5.40
CA ASP A 89 -10.35 15.52 5.65
C ASP A 89 -9.47 14.66 4.75
N ALA A 90 -9.97 13.51 4.32
CA ALA A 90 -9.25 12.57 3.46
C ALA A 90 -10.17 12.00 2.37
N ILE A 91 -9.61 11.78 1.19
CA ILE A 91 -10.32 11.20 0.05
C ILE A 91 -9.56 10.04 -0.54
N MET A 92 -10.29 9.02 -0.91
CA MET A 92 -9.80 7.87 -1.65
C MET A 92 -10.71 7.57 -2.85
N LEU A 93 -10.13 7.49 -4.05
CA LEU A 93 -10.79 6.91 -5.22
C LEU A 93 -10.43 5.44 -5.31
N GLN A 94 -11.38 4.55 -5.07
CA GLN A 94 -11.14 3.11 -5.13
C GLN A 94 -10.93 2.65 -6.58
N LEU A 95 -9.75 2.10 -6.84
CA LEU A 95 -9.42 1.50 -8.15
C LEU A 95 -9.78 -0.01 -8.16
N PRO A 96 -10.05 -0.58 -9.35
CA PRO A 96 -10.11 0.07 -10.67
C PRO A 96 -11.41 0.86 -10.90
N ILE A 97 -11.37 1.81 -11.82
CA ILE A 97 -12.55 2.54 -12.30
C ILE A 97 -12.94 2.10 -13.73
N PRO A 98 -14.15 2.40 -14.22
CA PRO A 98 -14.57 2.12 -15.59
C PRO A 98 -13.65 2.75 -16.64
N LYS A 99 -13.34 2.00 -17.71
CA LYS A 99 -12.34 2.37 -18.74
C LYS A 99 -12.65 3.62 -19.57
N HIS A 100 -13.89 4.10 -19.56
CA HIS A 100 -14.28 5.32 -20.26
C HIS A 100 -13.92 6.60 -19.50
N LEU A 101 -13.55 6.46 -18.21
CA LEU A 101 -13.10 7.55 -17.37
C LEU A 101 -11.58 7.69 -17.41
N ASP A 102 -11.09 8.92 -17.33
CA ASP A 102 -9.67 9.21 -17.18
C ASP A 102 -9.27 9.18 -15.71
N GLU A 103 -8.71 8.04 -15.29
CA GLU A 103 -8.24 7.79 -13.92
C GLU A 103 -7.24 8.85 -13.44
N LYS A 104 -6.33 9.28 -14.31
CA LYS A 104 -5.31 10.27 -13.98
C LYS A 104 -5.92 11.64 -13.66
N ILE A 105 -6.90 12.05 -14.44
CA ILE A 105 -7.59 13.31 -14.18
C ILE A 105 -8.28 13.22 -12.83
N LEU A 106 -9.06 12.17 -12.58
CA LEU A 106 -9.82 12.01 -11.34
C LEU A 106 -8.92 11.97 -10.10
N ILE A 107 -7.82 11.23 -10.13
CA ILE A 107 -6.85 11.17 -9.03
C ILE A 107 -6.24 12.56 -8.77
N ASN A 108 -5.82 13.27 -9.81
CA ASN A 108 -5.15 14.57 -9.66
C ASN A 108 -6.10 15.74 -9.31
N LEU A 109 -7.41 15.52 -9.26
CA LEU A 109 -8.37 16.47 -8.69
C LEU A 109 -8.38 16.44 -7.15
N ILE A 110 -7.92 15.35 -6.53
CA ILE A 110 -7.84 15.25 -5.09
C ILE A 110 -6.74 16.21 -4.59
N PRO A 111 -7.04 17.12 -3.64
CA PRO A 111 -6.01 17.97 -3.06
C PRO A 111 -4.91 17.13 -2.40
N GLN A 112 -3.65 17.53 -2.58
CA GLN A 112 -2.48 16.78 -2.08
C GLN A 112 -2.60 16.40 -0.60
N CYS A 113 -3.03 17.34 0.25
CA CYS A 113 -3.18 17.12 1.68
C CYS A 113 -4.36 16.20 2.06
N LYS A 114 -5.21 15.83 1.10
CA LYS A 114 -6.37 14.94 1.29
C LYS A 114 -6.25 13.61 0.54
N ASP A 115 -5.19 13.43 -0.25
CA ASP A 115 -4.92 12.24 -1.06
C ASP A 115 -4.40 11.09 -0.18
N VAL A 116 -5.31 10.39 0.46
CA VAL A 116 -4.98 9.36 1.44
C VAL A 116 -4.22 8.15 0.85
N ASP A 117 -4.36 7.91 -0.45
CA ASP A 117 -3.64 6.86 -1.16
C ASP A 117 -2.25 7.31 -1.68
N GLY A 118 -1.93 8.62 -1.65
CA GLY A 118 -0.67 9.18 -2.11
C GLY A 118 -0.43 9.02 -3.61
N LEU A 119 -1.49 8.96 -4.43
CA LEU A 119 -1.41 8.62 -5.86
C LEU A 119 -1.38 9.84 -6.79
N THR A 120 -1.62 11.05 -6.28
CA THR A 120 -1.52 12.26 -7.08
C THR A 120 -0.08 12.47 -7.57
N ASP A 121 0.07 13.06 -8.75
CA ASP A 121 1.38 13.39 -9.30
C ASP A 121 2.19 14.30 -8.35
N LEU A 122 1.49 15.17 -7.59
CA LEU A 122 2.13 16.04 -6.59
C LEU A 122 2.68 15.24 -5.41
N ASN A 123 1.91 14.34 -4.79
CA ASN A 123 2.39 13.49 -3.69
C ASN A 123 3.55 12.60 -4.13
N MET A 124 3.46 12.03 -5.34
CA MET A 124 4.55 11.22 -5.89
C MET A 124 5.82 12.06 -6.08
N GLY A 125 5.70 13.28 -6.59
CA GLY A 125 6.82 14.22 -6.71
C GLY A 125 7.41 14.60 -5.34
N MET A 126 6.56 14.85 -4.36
CA MET A 126 6.97 15.15 -2.98
C MET A 126 7.70 13.96 -2.33
N LEU A 127 7.20 12.73 -2.53
CA LEU A 127 7.84 11.51 -2.02
C LEU A 127 9.23 11.31 -2.62
N VAL A 128 9.38 11.48 -3.93
CA VAL A 128 10.69 11.37 -4.61
C VAL A 128 11.70 12.39 -4.06
N ASN A 129 11.23 13.58 -3.70
CA ASN A 129 12.06 14.65 -3.14
C ASN A 129 12.22 14.59 -1.60
N ASN A 130 11.77 13.51 -0.97
CA ASN A 130 11.79 13.33 0.50
C ASN A 130 11.13 14.50 1.25
N HIS A 131 10.03 15.02 0.71
CA HIS A 131 9.32 16.13 1.34
C HIS A 131 8.54 15.64 2.59
N PRO A 132 8.62 16.32 3.74
CA PRO A 132 8.04 15.85 5.00
C PRO A 132 6.49 15.72 4.98
N TYR A 133 5.83 16.42 4.06
CA TYR A 133 4.37 16.37 3.90
C TYR A 133 3.91 15.42 2.80
N ALA A 134 4.81 14.59 2.27
CA ALA A 134 4.43 13.57 1.29
C ALA A 134 3.58 12.48 1.93
N ILE A 135 2.46 12.15 1.31
CA ILE A 135 1.64 11.00 1.68
C ILE A 135 2.14 9.80 0.89
N VAL A 136 2.50 8.74 1.60
CA VAL A 136 3.09 7.54 0.99
C VAL A 136 1.98 6.54 0.69
N PRO A 137 1.92 5.96 -0.52
CA PRO A 137 0.97 4.90 -0.83
C PRO A 137 0.97 3.76 0.20
N ALA A 138 -0.22 3.41 0.68
CA ALA A 138 -0.40 2.53 1.84
C ALA A 138 0.29 1.16 1.69
N THR A 139 0.32 0.58 0.48
CA THR A 139 1.02 -0.69 0.25
C THR A 139 2.54 -0.51 0.36
N ALA A 140 3.10 0.56 -0.19
CA ALA A 140 4.54 0.85 -0.09
C ALA A 140 4.94 1.10 1.37
N MET A 141 4.12 1.85 2.12
CA MET A 141 4.31 2.05 3.56
C MET A 141 4.24 0.72 4.33
N GLY A 142 3.30 -0.16 4.02
CA GLY A 142 3.19 -1.48 4.64
C GLY A 142 4.43 -2.34 4.43
N VAL A 143 5.00 -2.35 3.22
CA VAL A 143 6.26 -3.04 2.92
C VAL A 143 7.42 -2.45 3.73
N TYR A 144 7.54 -1.12 3.78
CA TYR A 144 8.56 -0.44 4.58
C TYR A 144 8.45 -0.79 6.07
N LYS A 145 7.23 -0.83 6.62
CA LYS A 145 7.00 -1.25 8.02
C LYS A 145 7.43 -2.70 8.28
N ILE A 146 7.22 -3.62 7.33
CA ILE A 146 7.74 -5.00 7.44
C ILE A 146 9.26 -5.02 7.46
N ILE A 147 9.91 -4.28 6.54
CA ILE A 147 11.38 -4.21 6.48
C ILE A 147 11.95 -3.70 7.81
N ASN A 148 11.42 -2.59 8.32
CA ASN A 148 11.90 -2.02 9.59
C ASN A 148 11.68 -2.95 10.78
N TYR A 149 10.53 -3.62 10.84
CA TYR A 149 10.24 -4.60 11.89
C TYR A 149 11.22 -5.78 11.85
N MET A 150 11.54 -6.30 10.66
CA MET A 150 12.40 -7.46 10.48
C MET A 150 13.88 -7.14 10.67
N LEU A 151 14.31 -5.93 10.30
CA LEU A 151 15.70 -5.48 10.43
C LEU A 151 15.95 -4.70 11.74
N GLU A 152 14.91 -4.45 12.52
CA GLU A 152 14.94 -3.69 13.78
C GLU A 152 15.60 -2.30 13.64
N THR A 153 15.43 -1.67 12.47
CA THR A 153 16.02 -0.36 12.15
C THR A 153 15.15 0.44 11.21
N GLY A 154 15.18 1.76 11.37
CA GLY A 154 14.58 2.70 10.41
C GLY A 154 15.59 3.24 9.38
N ASP A 155 16.89 3.02 9.59
CA ASP A 155 17.97 3.38 8.68
C ASP A 155 18.43 2.15 7.90
N LEU A 156 18.23 2.17 6.58
CA LEU A 156 18.53 1.05 5.68
C LEU A 156 19.91 1.20 5.01
N THR A 157 20.83 1.92 5.63
CA THR A 157 22.22 2.07 5.15
C THR A 157 22.85 0.69 4.92
N GLY A 158 23.35 0.45 3.71
CA GLY A 158 23.98 -0.82 3.30
C GLY A 158 23.00 -1.95 2.98
N VAL A 159 21.68 -1.70 3.02
CA VAL A 159 20.69 -2.69 2.64
C VAL A 159 20.41 -2.61 1.13
N ASP A 160 20.68 -3.72 0.42
CA ASP A 160 20.32 -3.88 -0.99
C ASP A 160 18.90 -4.45 -1.10
N VAL A 161 18.03 -3.74 -1.81
CA VAL A 161 16.63 -4.12 -2.03
C VAL A 161 16.35 -4.26 -3.52
N THR A 162 15.83 -5.40 -3.94
CA THR A 162 15.25 -5.55 -5.30
C THR A 162 13.73 -5.51 -5.23
N VAL A 163 13.13 -4.56 -5.96
CA VAL A 163 11.68 -4.43 -6.09
C VAL A 163 11.26 -4.87 -7.49
N VAL A 164 10.54 -5.98 -7.58
CA VAL A 164 10.03 -6.53 -8.84
C VAL A 164 8.60 -6.07 -9.08
N ASN A 165 8.46 -4.80 -9.35
CA ASN A 165 7.20 -4.11 -9.66
C ASN A 165 7.53 -2.67 -10.08
N ARG A 166 6.78 -2.05 -11.01
CA ARG A 166 6.93 -0.63 -11.37
C ARG A 166 5.60 0.14 -11.40
N SER A 167 4.59 -0.36 -10.69
CA SER A 167 3.30 0.34 -10.57
C SER A 167 3.42 1.61 -9.74
N GLN A 168 2.44 2.49 -9.88
CA GLN A 168 2.31 3.69 -9.03
C GLN A 168 1.83 3.34 -7.61
N LEU A 169 1.22 2.17 -7.43
CA LEU A 169 0.75 1.71 -6.11
C LEU A 169 1.86 1.11 -5.25
N ILE A 170 2.87 0.47 -5.85
CA ILE A 170 3.87 -0.29 -5.11
C ILE A 170 5.29 0.10 -5.53
N GLY A 171 5.71 -0.24 -6.75
CA GLY A 171 7.13 -0.27 -7.11
C GLY A 171 7.78 1.11 -7.09
N LYS A 172 7.20 2.09 -7.78
CA LYS A 172 7.76 3.45 -7.83
C LYS A 172 7.78 4.14 -6.47
N PRO A 173 6.65 4.19 -5.72
CA PRO A 173 6.66 4.82 -4.40
C PRO A 173 7.56 4.08 -3.41
N LEU A 174 7.61 2.77 -3.44
CA LEU A 174 8.48 2.00 -2.57
C LEU A 174 9.95 2.26 -2.86
N GLN A 175 10.36 2.31 -4.14
CA GLN A 175 11.72 2.68 -4.51
C GLN A 175 12.10 4.05 -3.94
N ALA A 176 11.25 5.06 -4.09
CA ALA A 176 11.51 6.40 -3.56
C ALA A 176 11.61 6.37 -2.03
N LEU A 177 10.64 5.74 -1.35
CA LEU A 177 10.61 5.63 0.10
C LEU A 177 11.86 4.96 0.67
N LEU A 178 12.25 3.81 0.12
CA LEU A 178 13.43 3.07 0.60
C LEU A 178 14.74 3.82 0.33
N THR A 179 14.84 4.51 -0.81
CA THR A 179 16.00 5.36 -1.12
C THR A 179 16.10 6.54 -0.14
N ASN A 180 14.98 7.15 0.23
CA ASN A 180 14.93 8.20 1.24
C ASN A 180 15.38 7.71 2.64
N HIS A 181 15.31 6.40 2.89
CA HIS A 181 15.79 5.74 4.09
C HIS A 181 17.16 5.03 3.90
N ASN A 182 17.96 5.48 2.94
CA ASN A 182 19.35 5.07 2.67
C ASN A 182 19.53 3.65 2.08
N ALA A 183 18.47 2.98 1.64
CA ALA A 183 18.63 1.70 0.93
C ALA A 183 19.20 1.89 -0.48
N THR A 184 19.95 0.90 -0.96
CA THR A 184 20.26 0.75 -2.38
C THR A 184 19.15 -0.04 -3.07
N VAL A 185 18.39 0.59 -3.97
CA VAL A 185 17.20 -0.03 -4.56
C VAL A 185 17.38 -0.32 -6.05
N THR A 186 17.18 -1.58 -6.43
CA THR A 186 17.08 -2.01 -7.83
C THR A 186 15.60 -2.22 -8.19
N LEU A 187 15.07 -1.41 -9.12
CA LEU A 187 13.70 -1.53 -9.61
C LEU A 187 13.66 -2.41 -10.86
N CYS A 188 13.08 -3.60 -10.75
CA CYS A 188 12.92 -4.56 -11.83
C CYS A 188 11.48 -4.61 -12.36
N HIS A 189 11.34 -5.01 -13.61
CA HIS A 189 10.05 -5.09 -14.32
C HIS A 189 10.07 -6.09 -15.47
N SER A 190 8.98 -6.25 -16.19
CA SER A 190 8.82 -7.20 -17.31
C SER A 190 9.79 -7.01 -18.51
N LYS A 191 10.67 -6.02 -18.47
CA LYS A 191 11.71 -5.76 -19.48
C LYS A 191 13.12 -5.81 -18.87
N THR A 192 13.25 -6.27 -17.63
CA THR A 192 14.54 -6.47 -16.98
C THR A 192 15.11 -7.80 -17.43
N ASP A 193 16.32 -7.76 -17.96
CA ASP A 193 17.06 -8.97 -18.31
C ASP A 193 17.70 -9.60 -17.07
N ASN A 194 17.83 -10.92 -17.06
CA ASN A 194 18.50 -11.65 -15.98
C ASN A 194 17.97 -11.30 -14.57
N LEU A 195 16.66 -11.30 -14.40
CA LEU A 195 15.99 -10.92 -13.14
C LEU A 195 16.58 -11.64 -11.92
N GLN A 196 16.88 -12.93 -12.04
CA GLN A 196 17.52 -13.74 -11.01
C GLN A 196 18.83 -13.13 -10.48
N ASN A 197 19.65 -12.53 -11.33
CA ASN A 197 20.89 -11.88 -10.90
C ASN A 197 20.67 -10.68 -9.99
N HIS A 198 19.51 -10.02 -10.10
CA HIS A 198 19.15 -8.92 -9.22
C HIS A 198 18.57 -9.44 -7.90
N THR A 199 17.64 -10.39 -7.97
CA THR A 199 16.96 -10.90 -6.78
C THR A 199 17.88 -11.69 -5.87
N CYS A 200 18.73 -12.60 -6.39
CA CYS A 200 19.65 -13.41 -5.57
C CYS A 200 20.74 -12.60 -4.84
N ARG A 201 21.03 -11.38 -5.27
CA ARG A 201 22.10 -10.55 -4.67
C ARG A 201 21.59 -9.60 -3.59
N SER A 202 20.30 -9.45 -3.46
CA SER A 202 19.69 -8.49 -2.55
C SER A 202 19.47 -9.10 -1.17
N HIS A 203 19.54 -8.26 -0.14
CA HIS A 203 19.13 -8.62 1.22
C HIS A 203 17.61 -8.74 1.35
N VAL A 204 16.89 -7.89 0.64
CA VAL A 204 15.43 -7.86 0.61
C VAL A 204 14.93 -7.95 -0.83
N VAL A 205 13.97 -8.83 -1.07
CA VAL A 205 13.27 -8.93 -2.36
C VAL A 205 11.79 -8.66 -2.15
N VAL A 206 11.26 -7.70 -2.91
CA VAL A 206 9.82 -7.36 -2.90
C VAL A 206 9.22 -7.74 -4.25
N THR A 207 8.22 -8.61 -4.24
CA THR A 207 7.49 -9.05 -5.44
C THR A 207 6.06 -8.51 -5.44
N GLY A 208 5.50 -8.29 -6.62
CA GLY A 208 4.12 -7.81 -6.78
C GLY A 208 3.72 -7.74 -8.25
N ILE A 209 3.83 -8.88 -8.97
CA ILE A 209 3.58 -8.95 -10.42
C ILE A 209 2.20 -9.51 -10.76
N GLY A 210 1.48 -10.06 -9.77
CA GLY A 210 0.15 -10.63 -9.95
C GLY A 210 0.14 -11.94 -10.74
N GLN A 211 1.17 -12.76 -10.57
CA GLN A 211 1.26 -14.09 -11.17
C GLN A 211 1.43 -15.15 -10.08
N PRO A 212 0.48 -16.10 -9.96
CA PRO A 212 0.51 -17.09 -8.90
C PRO A 212 1.76 -17.96 -8.97
N LYS A 213 2.53 -18.01 -7.87
CA LYS A 213 3.71 -18.86 -7.69
C LYS A 213 4.76 -18.74 -8.82
N TYR A 214 4.90 -17.57 -9.40
CA TYR A 214 5.87 -17.32 -10.48
C TYR A 214 7.32 -17.41 -9.99
N PHE A 215 7.59 -16.97 -8.77
CA PHE A 215 8.93 -16.96 -8.18
C PHE A 215 9.16 -18.26 -7.41
N ASP A 216 9.91 -19.16 -8.00
CA ASP A 216 10.42 -20.39 -7.41
C ASP A 216 11.80 -20.17 -6.75
N SER A 217 12.48 -21.26 -6.34
CA SER A 217 13.81 -21.21 -5.71
C SER A 217 14.89 -20.62 -6.61
N TYR A 218 14.74 -20.66 -7.92
CA TYR A 218 15.70 -20.09 -8.88
C TYR A 218 15.95 -18.58 -8.67
N TYR A 219 14.99 -17.87 -8.11
CA TYR A 219 15.05 -16.41 -7.94
C TYR A 219 15.61 -15.94 -6.59
N PHE A 220 15.97 -16.85 -5.68
CA PHE A 220 16.32 -16.48 -4.32
C PHE A 220 17.65 -17.09 -3.85
N SER A 221 18.08 -16.68 -2.66
CA SER A 221 19.28 -17.17 -1.97
C SER A 221 19.03 -17.23 -0.45
N ASP A 222 19.95 -17.88 0.28
CA ASP A 222 19.87 -17.97 1.73
C ASP A 222 19.81 -16.60 2.44
N TYR A 223 19.13 -16.57 3.56
CA TYR A 223 19.04 -15.44 4.51
C TYR A 223 18.36 -14.18 3.96
N GLN A 224 17.61 -14.29 2.87
CA GLN A 224 16.84 -13.16 2.35
C GLN A 224 15.55 -12.92 3.12
N LEU A 225 15.13 -11.64 3.15
CA LEU A 225 13.78 -11.22 3.50
C LEU A 225 12.98 -11.07 2.20
N ILE A 226 11.94 -11.89 2.02
CA ILE A 226 11.10 -11.91 0.84
C ILE A 226 9.72 -11.35 1.21
N ILE A 227 9.34 -10.25 0.58
CA ILE A 227 8.05 -9.59 0.81
C ILE A 227 7.19 -9.75 -0.44
N ASP A 228 6.23 -10.64 -0.35
CA ASP A 228 5.29 -10.94 -1.41
C ASP A 228 4.05 -10.04 -1.30
N CYS A 229 3.86 -9.14 -2.26
CA CYS A 229 2.68 -8.29 -2.41
C CYS A 229 1.65 -8.90 -3.37
N GLY A 230 1.93 -10.06 -3.96
CA GLY A 230 1.01 -10.76 -4.84
C GLY A 230 -0.24 -11.25 -4.11
N MET A 231 -1.39 -11.10 -4.75
CA MET A 231 -2.65 -11.64 -4.27
C MET A 231 -3.37 -12.31 -5.43
N ASN A 232 -3.17 -13.60 -5.54
CA ASN A 232 -3.63 -14.42 -6.65
C ASN A 232 -4.54 -15.55 -6.15
N ARG A 233 -5.10 -16.30 -7.08
CA ARG A 233 -5.72 -17.60 -6.82
C ARG A 233 -4.97 -18.66 -7.62
N ASP A 234 -4.66 -19.77 -6.96
CA ASP A 234 -4.09 -20.94 -7.61
C ASP A 234 -5.16 -21.70 -8.43
N GLU A 235 -4.75 -22.80 -9.05
CA GLU A 235 -5.61 -23.66 -9.88
C GLU A 235 -6.82 -24.22 -9.12
N ASN A 236 -6.74 -24.29 -7.80
CA ASN A 236 -7.82 -24.78 -6.92
C ASN A 236 -8.66 -23.62 -6.35
N GLY A 237 -8.42 -22.38 -6.77
CA GLY A 237 -9.10 -21.19 -6.27
C GLY A 237 -8.62 -20.71 -4.90
N LYS A 238 -7.57 -21.32 -4.32
CA LYS A 238 -6.99 -20.92 -3.04
C LYS A 238 -6.13 -19.67 -3.22
N LEU A 239 -6.20 -18.74 -2.25
CA LEU A 239 -5.36 -17.56 -2.26
C LEU A 239 -3.88 -17.93 -2.12
N CYS A 240 -3.06 -17.36 -2.99
CA CYS A 240 -1.60 -17.49 -2.99
C CYS A 240 -0.93 -16.17 -3.39
N GLY A 241 0.37 -16.07 -3.15
CA GLY A 241 1.20 -14.97 -3.60
C GLY A 241 1.83 -15.19 -4.96
N ASP A 242 2.78 -14.34 -5.29
CA ASP A 242 3.64 -14.47 -6.47
C ASP A 242 4.79 -15.46 -6.22
N VAL A 243 5.11 -15.76 -4.95
CA VAL A 243 6.22 -16.65 -4.54
C VAL A 243 5.68 -18.05 -4.24
N ASP A 244 6.38 -19.09 -4.72
CA ASP A 244 6.16 -20.46 -4.25
C ASP A 244 6.88 -20.68 -2.92
N VAL A 245 6.19 -20.26 -1.84
CA VAL A 245 6.76 -20.26 -0.49
C VAL A 245 7.19 -21.66 -0.04
N ASP A 246 6.44 -22.70 -0.42
CA ASP A 246 6.72 -24.07 0.01
C ASP A 246 8.04 -24.55 -0.61
N GLU A 247 8.26 -24.30 -1.90
CA GLU A 247 9.51 -24.64 -2.59
C GLU A 247 10.68 -23.82 -2.05
N VAL A 248 10.54 -22.50 -1.97
CA VAL A 248 11.61 -21.59 -1.55
C VAL A 248 12.08 -21.90 -0.13
N GLN A 249 11.18 -22.21 0.81
CA GLN A 249 11.53 -22.54 2.20
C GLN A 249 12.08 -23.96 2.38
N GLN A 250 11.89 -24.86 1.41
CA GLN A 250 12.57 -26.16 1.40
C GLN A 250 14.03 -26.02 0.99
N GLU A 251 14.31 -25.11 0.04
CA GLU A 251 15.68 -24.92 -0.50
C GLU A 251 16.51 -23.98 0.38
N PHE A 252 15.93 -22.87 0.86
CA PHE A 252 16.66 -21.78 1.51
C PHE A 252 16.14 -21.43 2.90
N LYS A 253 17.04 -20.85 3.71
CA LYS A 253 16.72 -20.25 5.02
C LYS A 253 16.29 -18.80 4.82
N VAL A 254 15.05 -18.57 4.48
CA VAL A 254 14.49 -17.25 4.19
C VAL A 254 13.33 -16.88 5.11
N HIS A 255 13.07 -15.59 5.25
CA HIS A 255 11.85 -15.06 5.82
C HIS A 255 10.92 -14.64 4.68
N VAL A 256 9.69 -15.14 4.66
CA VAL A 256 8.71 -14.81 3.62
C VAL A 256 7.41 -14.34 4.27
N THR A 257 6.81 -13.27 3.73
CA THR A 257 5.47 -12.84 4.16
C THR A 257 4.42 -13.91 3.82
N PRO A 258 3.48 -14.17 4.73
CA PRO A 258 2.41 -15.14 4.44
C PRO A 258 1.40 -14.57 3.43
N THR A 259 0.83 -15.45 2.58
CA THR A 259 -0.34 -15.12 1.75
C THR A 259 -1.39 -16.21 1.93
N PRO A 260 -2.59 -15.89 2.47
CA PRO A 260 -3.06 -14.59 2.95
C PRO A 260 -2.46 -14.17 4.31
N GLY A 261 -2.62 -12.88 4.65
CA GLY A 261 -2.23 -12.36 5.97
C GLY A 261 -0.88 -11.65 6.01
N GLY A 262 -0.27 -11.39 4.86
CA GLY A 262 0.95 -10.59 4.70
C GLY A 262 0.69 -9.11 4.46
N THR A 263 1.24 -8.57 3.37
CA THR A 263 1.17 -7.13 3.03
C THR A 263 -0.24 -6.57 2.97
N GLY A 264 -1.22 -7.34 2.49
CA GLY A 264 -2.60 -6.87 2.31
C GLY A 264 -3.30 -6.44 3.61
N ILE A 265 -2.99 -7.05 4.77
CA ILE A 265 -3.57 -6.61 6.04
C ILE A 265 -2.95 -5.32 6.55
N LEU A 266 -1.69 -5.03 6.16
CA LEU A 266 -1.00 -3.81 6.53
C LEU A 266 -1.44 -2.61 5.69
N THR A 267 -1.80 -2.83 4.43
CA THR A 267 -2.30 -1.77 3.54
C THR A 267 -3.47 -1.02 4.17
N THR A 268 -4.44 -1.75 4.76
CA THR A 268 -5.58 -1.09 5.42
C THR A 268 -5.16 -0.32 6.68
N ALA A 269 -4.23 -0.84 7.47
CA ALA A 269 -3.74 -0.14 8.65
C ALA A 269 -2.92 1.12 8.28
N CYS A 270 -2.07 1.01 7.25
CA CYS A 270 -1.31 2.16 6.74
C CYS A 270 -2.22 3.23 6.11
N LEU A 271 -3.34 2.83 5.49
CA LEU A 271 -4.34 3.78 5.02
C LEU A 271 -4.90 4.62 6.18
N MET A 272 -5.14 4.01 7.35
CA MET A 272 -5.60 4.75 8.54
C MET A 272 -4.54 5.75 9.05
N LEU A 273 -3.25 5.39 8.97
CA LEU A 273 -2.17 6.36 9.24
C LEU A 273 -2.20 7.54 8.27
N SER A 274 -2.46 7.28 6.98
CA SER A 274 -2.57 8.35 5.99
C SER A 274 -3.76 9.28 6.27
N VAL A 275 -4.89 8.76 6.78
CA VAL A 275 -6.04 9.60 7.19
C VAL A 275 -5.62 10.58 8.28
N ILE A 276 -4.93 10.11 9.33
CA ILE A 276 -4.41 10.98 10.39
C ILE A 276 -3.43 12.01 9.84
N HIS A 277 -2.55 11.59 8.93
CA HIS A 277 -1.61 12.51 8.29
C HIS A 277 -2.33 13.57 7.47
N CYS A 278 -3.34 13.20 6.68
CA CYS A 278 -4.20 14.15 5.96
C CYS A 278 -4.87 15.16 6.90
N TYR A 279 -5.43 14.68 8.01
CA TYR A 279 -6.04 15.54 9.03
C TYR A 279 -5.02 16.55 9.58
N ASN A 280 -3.86 16.09 10.03
CA ASN A 280 -2.81 16.94 10.61
C ASN A 280 -2.20 17.95 9.63
N LEU A 281 -2.29 17.70 8.31
CA LEU A 281 -1.85 18.66 7.28
C LEU A 281 -2.81 19.85 7.12
N GLN A 282 -4.02 19.77 7.66
CA GLN A 282 -5.10 20.76 7.46
C GLN A 282 -5.46 21.50 8.73
N HIS A 283 -5.15 20.91 9.88
CA HIS A 283 -5.44 21.43 11.22
C HIS A 283 -4.16 21.62 12.03
#